data_8b6dae5f09734a2e3f9500aee29ce4cf
#
_entry.id   8b6dae5f09734a2e3f9500aee29ce4cf
#
_cell.length_a   1.000
_cell.length_b   1.000
_cell.length_c   1.000
_cell.angle_alpha   90.00
_cell.angle_beta   90.00
_cell.angle_gamma   90.00
#
_symmetry.space_group_name_H-M   'P 1'
#
loop_
_entity.id
_entity.type
_entity.pdbx_description
1 polymer ?
#
loop_
_entity_poly.entity_id
_entity_poly.type
_entity_poly.pdbx_seq_one_letter_code
_entity_poly.pdbx_strand_id
1 'polypeptide(L)'
;MVTSAWHVPAPTRGDATWSRLAELVASNDVVLHGSRTPGLSWIEPRVPIDFSLDDFSKTTAVYATEDPTWAIAYAIRSSSCRRFLNACFYPGATAGRWSERRIFLSFAATEDGLMPTNSGVVYVLPRSGFTRMPSYTDPVLGLITECQMVSTEPVLTLAEIPVEPENLPITPLLNNFEVVAARAAGDPEGFPWLD
;
A
#
# COMPACT_ATOMS: atom_id res chain seq x y z
N MET A 1 -13.92 -15.62 -11.86
CA MET A 1 -14.54 -14.28 -11.92
C MET A 1 -14.27 -13.61 -10.56
N VAL A 2 -13.16 -12.88 -10.43
CA VAL A 2 -12.74 -12.19 -9.18
C VAL A 2 -12.93 -10.68 -9.34
N THR A 3 -14.11 -10.26 -9.80
CA THR A 3 -14.39 -8.83 -10.03
C THR A 3 -14.95 -8.08 -8.83
N SER A 4 -15.24 -8.75 -7.71
CA SER A 4 -15.88 -8.12 -6.53
C SER A 4 -14.93 -7.73 -5.40
N ALA A 5 -13.65 -8.07 -5.47
CA ALA A 5 -12.68 -7.78 -4.40
C ALA A 5 -12.00 -6.40 -4.51
N TRP A 6 -12.17 -5.70 -5.62
CA TRP A 6 -11.54 -4.39 -5.84
C TRP A 6 -12.45 -3.28 -5.34
N HIS A 7 -12.17 -2.76 -4.15
CA HIS A 7 -12.88 -1.61 -3.63
C HIS A 7 -12.29 -0.31 -4.14
N VAL A 8 -13.16 0.57 -4.63
CA VAL A 8 -12.88 2.00 -4.73
C VAL A 8 -13.42 2.62 -3.44
N PRO A 9 -12.58 3.03 -2.49
CA PRO A 9 -13.09 3.72 -1.33
C PRO A 9 -13.57 5.11 -1.77
N ALA A 10 -14.88 5.31 -1.76
CA ALA A 10 -15.38 6.65 -1.55
C ALA A 10 -14.90 7.09 -0.16
N PRO A 11 -14.33 8.30 0.01
CA PRO A 11 -13.95 8.78 1.32
C PRO A 11 -15.19 8.72 2.21
N THR A 12 -15.13 7.93 3.26
CA THR A 12 -16.13 8.01 4.33
C THR A 12 -16.03 9.43 4.88
N ARG A 13 -17.09 10.22 4.70
CA ARG A 13 -17.21 11.56 5.26
C ARG A 13 -16.98 11.43 6.77
N GLY A 14 -15.80 11.87 7.27
CA GLY A 14 -15.58 11.98 8.69
C GLY A 14 -14.21 11.66 9.24
N ASP A 15 -13.30 11.01 8.50
CA ASP A 15 -11.96 10.79 9.02
C ASP A 15 -11.05 11.98 8.71
N ALA A 16 -10.84 12.82 9.75
CA ALA A 16 -9.99 14.01 9.67
C ALA A 16 -8.53 13.66 9.32
N THR A 17 -8.02 12.52 9.77
CA THR A 17 -6.66 12.05 9.52
C THR A 17 -6.47 11.68 8.06
N TRP A 18 -7.37 10.87 7.52
CA TRP A 18 -7.34 10.52 6.11
C TRP A 18 -7.46 11.76 5.21
N SER A 19 -8.40 12.66 5.49
CA SER A 19 -8.61 13.90 4.74
C SER A 19 -7.37 14.78 4.74
N ARG A 20 -6.70 14.93 5.90
CA ARG A 20 -5.44 15.68 6.03
C ARG A 20 -4.33 15.07 5.16
N LEU A 21 -4.17 13.75 5.16
CA LEU A 21 -3.19 13.07 4.32
C LEU A 21 -3.50 13.28 2.83
N ALA A 22 -4.79 13.20 2.44
CA ALA A 22 -5.23 13.43 1.07
C ALA A 22 -4.94 14.88 0.60
N GLU A 23 -5.17 15.88 1.45
CA GLU A 23 -4.85 17.27 1.17
C GLU A 23 -3.35 17.50 0.98
N LEU A 24 -2.51 16.86 1.82
CA LEU A 24 -1.05 16.94 1.69
C LEU A 24 -0.55 16.41 0.35
N VAL A 25 -1.01 15.24 -0.07
CA VAL A 25 -0.58 14.66 -1.36
C VAL A 25 -1.17 15.38 -2.58
N ALA A 26 -2.31 16.08 -2.43
CA ALA A 26 -2.92 16.84 -3.51
C ALA A 26 -2.04 18.00 -4.01
N SER A 27 -1.09 18.48 -3.21
CA SER A 27 -0.08 19.48 -3.62
C SER A 27 0.93 18.91 -4.63
N ASN A 28 1.06 17.58 -4.76
CA ASN A 28 2.05 16.85 -5.55
C ASN A 28 3.52 17.04 -5.13
N ASP A 29 3.79 17.70 -4.00
CA ASP A 29 5.15 17.95 -3.51
C ASP A 29 5.62 16.90 -2.51
N VAL A 30 4.70 16.05 -2.04
CA VAL A 30 4.98 15.05 -1.02
C VAL A 30 4.44 13.67 -1.41
N VAL A 31 5.02 12.65 -0.75
CA VAL A 31 4.57 11.25 -0.76
C VAL A 31 4.48 10.75 0.68
N LEU A 32 3.79 9.64 0.89
CA LEU A 32 3.49 9.07 2.20
C LEU A 32 4.20 7.73 2.39
N HIS A 33 4.75 7.52 3.58
CA HIS A 33 5.34 6.25 4.00
C HIS A 33 4.70 5.75 5.30
N GLY A 34 4.04 4.60 5.25
CA GLY A 34 3.46 3.98 6.45
C GLY A 34 4.50 3.20 7.26
N SER A 35 4.59 3.47 8.56
CA SER A 35 5.54 2.82 9.48
C SER A 35 4.89 2.46 10.81
N ARG A 36 5.39 1.39 11.42
CA ARG A 36 5.04 1.02 12.81
C ARG A 36 5.91 1.72 13.85
N THR A 37 7.00 2.34 13.42
CA THR A 37 8.00 2.96 14.29
C THR A 37 7.83 4.47 14.25
N PRO A 38 7.44 5.12 15.35
CA PRO A 38 7.39 6.58 15.45
C PRO A 38 8.77 7.20 15.66
N GLY A 39 8.86 8.52 15.50
CA GLY A 39 10.03 9.33 15.86
C GLY A 39 11.24 9.19 14.93
N LEU A 40 11.05 8.72 13.69
CA LEU A 40 12.13 8.62 12.71
C LEU A 40 12.36 9.97 12.03
N SER A 41 13.56 10.51 12.12
CA SER A 41 13.97 11.71 11.37
C SER A 41 14.38 11.39 9.93
N TRP A 42 14.78 10.14 9.67
CA TRP A 42 15.16 9.61 8.36
C TRP A 42 14.53 8.26 8.13
N ILE A 43 14.12 7.99 6.92
CA ILE A 43 13.72 6.65 6.46
C ILE A 43 14.84 6.08 5.61
N GLU A 44 15.38 4.95 6.04
CA GLU A 44 16.47 4.26 5.35
C GLU A 44 15.95 3.25 4.33
N PRO A 45 16.62 3.10 3.17
CA PRO A 45 16.31 2.03 2.23
C PRO A 45 16.40 0.65 2.89
N ARG A 46 15.44 -0.22 2.59
CA ARG A 46 15.39 -1.60 3.11
C ARG A 46 15.08 -2.58 2.01
N VAL A 47 15.61 -3.79 2.15
CA VAL A 47 15.20 -4.92 1.32
C VAL A 47 13.74 -5.25 1.66
N PRO A 48 12.82 -5.19 0.71
CA PRO A 48 11.42 -5.52 0.97
C PRO A 48 11.22 -7.02 1.16
N ILE A 49 10.17 -7.39 1.87
CA ILE A 49 9.64 -8.75 1.86
C ILE A 49 8.48 -8.74 0.86
N ASP A 50 8.79 -8.95 -0.40
CA ASP A 50 7.84 -8.94 -1.50
C ASP A 50 7.84 -10.25 -2.27
N PHE A 51 6.64 -10.69 -2.70
CA PHE A 51 6.43 -11.95 -3.43
C PHE A 51 6.00 -11.72 -4.89
N SER A 52 5.88 -10.45 -5.30
CA SER A 52 5.60 -10.11 -6.70
C SER A 52 6.72 -10.61 -7.62
N LEU A 53 6.39 -10.81 -8.88
CA LEU A 53 7.36 -11.25 -9.87
C LEU A 53 8.20 -10.09 -10.42
N ASP A 54 7.77 -8.84 -10.22
CA ASP A 54 8.45 -7.67 -10.74
C ASP A 54 9.72 -7.30 -9.93
N ASP A 55 10.72 -6.78 -10.63
CA ASP A 55 12.00 -6.40 -10.02
C ASP A 55 11.92 -5.05 -9.27
N PHE A 56 10.98 -4.18 -9.65
CA PHE A 56 10.82 -2.87 -9.01
C PHE A 56 10.42 -3.01 -7.55
N SER A 57 9.45 -3.89 -7.25
CA SER A 57 8.99 -4.19 -5.90
C SER A 57 10.01 -4.94 -5.03
N LYS A 58 11.13 -5.41 -5.62
CA LYS A 58 12.25 -6.05 -4.91
C LYS A 58 13.45 -5.13 -4.70
N THR A 59 13.39 -3.91 -5.19
CA THR A 59 14.49 -2.94 -5.05
C THR A 59 14.74 -2.60 -3.58
N THR A 60 15.99 -2.57 -3.14
CA THR A 60 16.36 -2.03 -1.84
C THR A 60 16.11 -0.53 -1.86
N ALA A 61 15.04 -0.08 -1.18
CA ALA A 61 14.58 1.30 -1.29
C ALA A 61 13.74 1.75 -0.08
N VAL A 62 13.48 3.03 0.00
CA VAL A 62 12.37 3.63 0.74
C VAL A 62 11.15 3.56 -0.15
N TYR A 63 10.12 2.84 0.28
CA TYR A 63 8.85 2.74 -0.43
C TYR A 63 7.88 3.80 0.05
N ALA A 64 7.20 4.45 -0.88
CA ALA A 64 6.20 5.48 -0.59
C ALA A 64 5.05 5.44 -1.60
N THR A 65 3.99 6.18 -1.31
CA THR A 65 2.79 6.25 -2.14
C THR A 65 2.16 7.64 -2.08
N GLU A 66 1.37 7.97 -3.09
CA GLU A 66 0.46 9.12 -3.08
C GLU A 66 -0.93 8.76 -2.51
N ASP A 67 -1.13 7.52 -2.09
CA ASP A 67 -2.40 7.03 -1.61
C ASP A 67 -2.47 6.99 -0.08
N PRO A 68 -3.29 7.83 0.57
CA PRO A 68 -3.44 7.84 2.03
C PRO A 68 -3.92 6.49 2.59
N THR A 69 -4.85 5.83 1.92
CA THR A 69 -5.41 4.54 2.37
C THR A 69 -4.32 3.48 2.40
N TRP A 70 -3.50 3.43 1.34
CA TRP A 70 -2.40 2.47 1.25
C TRP A 70 -1.31 2.75 2.28
N ALA A 71 -0.95 4.03 2.50
CA ALA A 71 0.00 4.43 3.54
C ALA A 71 -0.49 4.06 4.94
N ILE A 72 -1.77 4.34 5.27
CA ILE A 72 -2.38 3.96 6.56
C ILE A 72 -2.34 2.44 6.73
N ALA A 73 -2.70 1.65 5.71
CA ALA A 73 -2.68 0.20 5.80
C ALA A 73 -1.29 -0.37 6.14
N TYR A 74 -0.23 0.20 5.59
CA TYR A 74 1.14 -0.17 5.95
C TYR A 74 1.51 0.27 7.37
N ALA A 75 1.05 1.44 7.82
CA ALA A 75 1.33 1.97 9.15
C ALA A 75 0.70 1.13 10.25
N ILE A 76 -0.57 0.74 10.09
CA ILE A 76 -1.32 0.01 11.12
C ILE A 76 -1.02 -1.49 11.18
N ARG A 77 -0.27 -2.03 10.23
CA ARG A 77 0.08 -3.46 10.21
C ARG A 77 0.92 -3.85 11.44
N SER A 78 0.40 -4.76 12.26
CA SER A 78 1.13 -5.23 13.44
C SER A 78 2.32 -6.12 13.07
N SER A 79 3.23 -6.35 14.03
CA SER A 79 4.36 -7.28 13.86
C SER A 79 3.92 -8.75 13.76
N SER A 80 2.72 -9.08 14.25
CA SER A 80 2.13 -10.42 14.14
C SER A 80 1.53 -10.72 12.77
N CYS A 81 1.36 -9.71 11.90
CA CYS A 81 0.88 -9.92 10.54
C CYS A 81 1.92 -10.67 9.70
N ARG A 82 1.73 -11.97 9.54
CA ARG A 82 2.64 -12.85 8.79
C ARG A 82 2.67 -12.53 7.29
N ARG A 83 1.55 -12.05 6.73
CA ARG A 83 1.43 -11.65 5.32
C ARG A 83 0.42 -10.53 5.14
N PHE A 84 0.79 -9.55 4.35
CA PHE A 84 -0.06 -8.47 3.90
C PHE A 84 -0.10 -8.49 2.37
N LEU A 85 -1.22 -8.94 1.80
CA LEU A 85 -1.48 -8.87 0.37
C LEU A 85 -2.12 -7.53 0.06
N ASN A 86 -1.58 -6.82 -0.92
CA ASN A 86 -2.09 -5.50 -1.26
C ASN A 86 -1.78 -5.13 -2.71
N ALA A 87 -2.61 -4.25 -3.27
CA ALA A 87 -2.36 -3.57 -4.53
C ALA A 87 -3.07 -2.22 -4.52
N CYS A 88 -2.48 -1.21 -5.14
CA CYS A 88 -3.08 0.11 -5.29
C CYS A 88 -2.66 0.71 -6.64
N PHE A 89 -3.61 0.83 -7.57
CA PHE A 89 -3.30 1.20 -8.95
C PHE A 89 -4.46 1.87 -9.68
N TYR A 90 -4.15 2.46 -10.83
CA TYR A 90 -5.09 3.01 -11.80
C TYR A 90 -5.12 2.12 -13.04
N PRO A 91 -6.24 1.42 -13.34
CA PRO A 91 -6.39 0.64 -14.57
C PRO A 91 -6.73 1.54 -15.76
N GLY A 92 -6.22 1.20 -16.95
CA GLY A 92 -6.57 1.87 -18.21
C GLY A 92 -6.15 3.34 -18.28
N ALA A 93 -5.16 3.77 -17.51
CA ALA A 93 -4.68 5.14 -17.52
C ALA A 93 -4.08 5.48 -18.90
N THR A 94 -4.65 6.47 -19.58
CA THR A 94 -4.03 7.13 -20.74
C THR A 94 -3.33 8.41 -20.27
N ALA A 95 -2.30 8.84 -21.00
CA ALA A 95 -1.52 10.02 -20.64
C ALA A 95 -2.43 11.23 -20.29
N GLY A 96 -2.32 11.74 -19.06
CA GLY A 96 -3.07 12.87 -18.55
C GLY A 96 -4.50 12.59 -18.07
N ARG A 97 -4.98 11.34 -18.11
CA ARG A 97 -6.28 10.95 -17.55
C ARG A 97 -6.12 9.68 -16.71
N TRP A 98 -6.17 9.83 -15.39
CA TRP A 98 -6.25 8.73 -14.46
C TRP A 98 -7.67 8.19 -14.42
N SER A 99 -7.82 6.88 -14.52
CA SER A 99 -9.08 6.18 -14.24
C SER A 99 -9.36 6.20 -12.73
N GLU A 100 -10.48 5.64 -12.33
CA GLU A 100 -10.78 5.43 -10.93
C GLU A 100 -9.76 4.46 -10.30
N ARG A 101 -9.15 4.87 -9.18
CA ARG A 101 -8.18 4.06 -8.45
C ARG A 101 -8.80 2.76 -7.93
N ARG A 102 -8.05 1.68 -8.02
CA ARG A 102 -8.37 0.38 -7.41
C ARG A 102 -7.44 0.11 -6.25
N ILE A 103 -7.99 -0.37 -5.14
CA ILE A 103 -7.21 -0.79 -3.98
C ILE A 103 -7.69 -2.14 -3.48
N PHE A 104 -6.73 -2.99 -3.10
CA PHE A 104 -6.95 -4.29 -2.50
C PHE A 104 -6.07 -4.41 -1.27
N LEU A 105 -6.66 -4.79 -0.13
CA LEU A 105 -5.95 -4.99 1.14
C LEU A 105 -6.44 -6.29 1.79
N SER A 106 -5.51 -7.18 2.14
CA SER A 106 -5.81 -8.40 2.88
C SER A 106 -4.69 -8.74 3.86
N PHE A 107 -5.03 -8.88 5.13
CA PHE A 107 -4.10 -9.24 6.19
C PHE A 107 -4.22 -10.72 6.54
N ALA A 108 -3.10 -11.40 6.73
CA ALA A 108 -3.12 -12.73 7.31
C ALA A 108 -3.64 -12.65 8.75
N ALA A 109 -4.76 -13.33 9.02
CA ALA A 109 -5.32 -13.41 10.36
C ALA A 109 -4.30 -13.93 11.38
N THR A 110 -4.42 -13.48 12.63
CA THR A 110 -3.71 -14.08 13.75
C THR A 110 -4.21 -15.52 14.01
N GLU A 111 -3.55 -16.27 14.88
CA GLU A 111 -3.94 -17.66 15.20
C GLU A 111 -5.36 -17.73 15.79
N ASP A 112 -5.79 -16.69 16.50
CA ASP A 112 -7.15 -16.54 17.06
C ASP A 112 -8.15 -15.89 16.07
N GLY A 113 -7.76 -15.71 14.80
CA GLY A 113 -8.63 -15.22 13.73
C GLY A 113 -8.85 -13.71 13.71
N LEU A 114 -8.07 -12.94 14.47
CA LEU A 114 -8.22 -11.49 14.56
C LEU A 114 -7.44 -10.75 13.47
N MET A 115 -7.85 -9.50 13.21
CA MET A 115 -7.14 -8.55 12.35
C MET A 115 -5.83 -8.12 13.02
N PRO A 116 -4.66 -8.37 12.41
CA PRO A 116 -3.36 -8.04 13.02
C PRO A 116 -2.99 -6.56 12.79
N THR A 117 -3.70 -5.66 13.44
CA THR A 117 -3.47 -4.21 13.34
C THR A 117 -3.19 -3.58 14.70
N ASN A 118 -2.41 -2.52 14.71
CA ASN A 118 -2.09 -1.67 15.85
C ASN A 118 -1.99 -0.21 15.37
N SER A 119 -1.88 0.73 16.31
CA SER A 119 -1.48 2.11 16.02
C SER A 119 -0.17 2.16 15.25
N GLY A 120 -0.03 3.14 14.39
CA GLY A 120 1.17 3.37 13.61
C GLY A 120 1.35 4.85 13.27
N VAL A 121 2.23 5.13 12.33
CA VAL A 121 2.50 6.50 11.86
C VAL A 121 2.62 6.55 10.35
N VAL A 122 2.14 7.61 9.74
CA VAL A 122 2.40 7.94 8.34
C VAL A 122 3.38 9.11 8.31
N TYR A 123 4.55 8.87 7.71
CA TYR A 123 5.53 9.92 7.44
C TYR A 123 5.18 10.62 6.13
N VAL A 124 5.26 11.94 6.17
CA VAL A 124 5.22 12.81 5.00
C VAL A 124 6.65 13.02 4.53
N LEU A 125 6.94 12.66 3.29
CA LEU A 125 8.28 12.71 2.69
C LEU A 125 8.26 13.66 1.48
N PRO A 126 9.38 14.35 1.15
CA PRO A 126 9.47 15.14 -0.07
C PRO A 126 9.36 14.20 -1.29
N ARG A 127 8.55 14.55 -2.28
CA ARG A 127 8.40 13.77 -3.51
C ARG A 127 9.67 13.74 -4.36
N SER A 128 10.50 14.77 -4.25
CA SER A 128 11.78 14.83 -4.96
C SER A 128 12.68 13.66 -4.56
N GLY A 129 13.24 12.95 -5.53
CA GLY A 129 14.07 11.76 -5.30
C GLY A 129 13.29 10.44 -5.31
N PHE A 130 11.96 10.47 -5.46
CA PHE A 130 11.15 9.27 -5.67
C PHE A 130 10.86 9.02 -7.14
N THR A 131 11.04 7.79 -7.57
CA THR A 131 10.67 7.29 -8.90
C THR A 131 9.42 6.44 -8.77
N ARG A 132 8.42 6.70 -9.63
CA ARG A 132 7.19 5.88 -9.71
C ARG A 132 7.51 4.54 -10.39
N MET A 133 6.85 3.48 -9.96
CA MET A 133 6.85 2.21 -10.66
C MET A 133 6.44 2.41 -12.13
N PRO A 134 7.21 1.88 -13.11
CA PRO A 134 6.81 1.93 -14.50
C PRO A 134 5.45 1.27 -14.73
N SER A 135 4.62 1.88 -15.59
CA SER A 135 3.35 1.26 -15.99
C SER A 135 3.59 -0.03 -16.79
N TYR A 136 2.75 -1.01 -16.59
CA TYR A 136 2.79 -2.29 -17.29
C TYR A 136 1.43 -2.68 -17.83
N THR A 137 1.36 -3.68 -18.68
CA THR A 137 0.10 -4.15 -19.28
C THR A 137 -0.32 -5.46 -18.60
N ASP A 138 -1.48 -5.43 -17.96
CA ASP A 138 -2.17 -6.63 -17.47
C ASP A 138 -3.09 -7.18 -18.56
N PRO A 139 -3.13 -8.51 -18.80
CA PRO A 139 -3.94 -9.08 -19.89
C PRO A 139 -5.45 -8.90 -19.72
N VAL A 140 -5.94 -8.65 -18.49
CA VAL A 140 -7.36 -8.48 -18.16
C VAL A 140 -7.73 -7.01 -17.96
N LEU A 141 -6.88 -6.26 -17.23
CA LEU A 141 -7.16 -4.88 -16.81
C LEU A 141 -6.58 -3.83 -17.76
N GLY A 142 -5.75 -4.23 -18.73
CA GLY A 142 -5.06 -3.31 -19.63
C GLY A 142 -3.88 -2.62 -19.00
N LEU A 143 -3.62 -1.37 -19.35
CA LEU A 143 -2.50 -0.59 -18.79
C LEU A 143 -2.72 -0.34 -17.29
N ILE A 144 -1.76 -0.72 -16.48
CA ILE A 144 -1.73 -0.51 -15.02
C ILE A 144 -0.69 0.54 -14.67
N THR A 145 -1.06 1.48 -13.83
CA THR A 145 -0.13 2.43 -13.20
C THR A 145 -0.27 2.33 -11.69
N GLU A 146 0.76 1.81 -11.05
CA GLU A 146 0.81 1.61 -9.60
C GLU A 146 0.95 2.96 -8.86
N CYS A 147 0.40 3.01 -7.64
CA CYS A 147 0.61 4.13 -6.73
C CYS A 147 1.96 4.05 -5.99
N GLN A 148 2.77 3.05 -6.29
CA GLN A 148 4.05 2.79 -5.65
C GLN A 148 5.16 3.69 -6.19
N MET A 149 5.95 4.21 -5.27
CA MET A 149 7.13 5.02 -5.55
C MET A 149 8.30 4.58 -4.67
N VAL A 150 9.53 4.71 -5.17
CA VAL A 150 10.73 4.31 -4.45
C VAL A 150 11.81 5.39 -4.49
N SER A 151 12.61 5.48 -3.41
CA SER A 151 13.89 6.18 -3.37
C SER A 151 14.98 5.20 -2.94
N THR A 152 16.08 5.10 -3.68
CA THR A 152 17.25 4.29 -3.30
C THR A 152 18.14 4.96 -2.26
N GLU A 153 17.91 6.23 -2.00
CA GLU A 153 18.63 7.03 -1.01
C GLU A 153 17.80 7.19 0.27
N PRO A 154 18.44 7.41 1.43
CA PRO A 154 17.75 7.79 2.66
C PRO A 154 16.95 9.09 2.47
N VAL A 155 15.76 9.17 3.08
CA VAL A 155 14.85 10.31 2.93
C VAL A 155 14.57 10.95 4.28
N LEU A 156 14.78 12.27 4.37
CA LEU A 156 14.41 13.09 5.53
C LEU A 156 12.88 13.16 5.66
N THR A 157 12.37 12.97 6.87
CA THR A 157 10.94 13.12 7.16
C THR A 157 10.57 14.60 7.32
N LEU A 158 9.46 15.02 6.69
CA LEU A 158 8.92 16.38 6.81
C LEU A 158 7.93 16.50 7.98
N ALA A 159 7.14 15.45 8.19
CA ALA A 159 6.18 15.36 9.27
C ALA A 159 5.88 13.90 9.60
N GLU A 160 5.35 13.69 10.80
CA GLU A 160 4.82 12.42 11.30
C GLU A 160 3.35 12.61 11.69
N ILE A 161 2.48 11.74 11.21
CA ILE A 161 1.04 11.77 11.49
C ILE A 161 0.67 10.42 12.12
N PRO A 162 0.32 10.39 13.42
CA PRO A 162 -0.18 9.18 14.06
C PRO A 162 -1.47 8.69 13.40
N VAL A 163 -1.59 7.38 13.26
CA VAL A 163 -2.77 6.73 12.67
C VAL A 163 -3.17 5.50 13.48
N GLU A 164 -4.48 5.28 13.52
CA GLU A 164 -5.13 4.14 14.18
C GLU A 164 -5.82 3.26 13.12
N PRO A 165 -6.14 1.99 13.43
CA PRO A 165 -6.88 1.12 12.50
C PRO A 165 -8.20 1.73 11.99
N GLU A 166 -8.87 2.54 12.82
CA GLU A 166 -10.13 3.22 12.50
C GLU A 166 -9.98 4.34 11.46
N ASN A 167 -8.74 4.83 11.23
CA ASN A 167 -8.46 5.82 10.19
C ASN A 167 -8.44 5.19 8.78
N LEU A 168 -8.46 3.85 8.68
CA LEU A 168 -8.52 3.17 7.39
C LEU A 168 -9.96 3.25 6.82
N PRO A 169 -10.20 3.89 5.68
CA PRO A 169 -11.54 4.16 5.18
C PRO A 169 -12.24 2.95 4.55
N ILE A 170 -11.57 1.80 4.53
CA ILE A 170 -12.10 0.54 3.99
C ILE A 170 -11.86 -0.58 4.99
N THR A 171 -12.69 -1.61 4.96
CA THR A 171 -12.47 -2.83 5.73
C THR A 171 -11.57 -3.78 4.95
N PRO A 172 -10.35 -4.08 5.41
CA PRO A 172 -9.47 -5.06 4.76
C PRO A 172 -10.08 -6.46 4.85
N LEU A 173 -9.71 -7.31 3.90
CA LEU A 173 -10.01 -8.75 3.98
C LEU A 173 -9.06 -9.45 4.96
N LEU A 174 -9.53 -10.54 5.54
CA LEU A 174 -8.66 -11.50 6.24
C LEU A 174 -8.31 -12.65 5.29
N ASN A 175 -7.07 -13.12 5.38
CA ASN A 175 -6.64 -14.32 4.67
C ASN A 175 -6.01 -15.33 5.64
N ASN A 176 -5.95 -16.58 5.18
CA ASN A 176 -5.20 -17.63 5.86
C ASN A 176 -3.80 -17.70 5.24
N PHE A 177 -2.77 -17.45 6.05
CA PHE A 177 -1.38 -17.43 5.60
C PHE A 177 -0.96 -18.70 4.88
N GLU A 178 -1.30 -19.88 5.43
CA GLU A 178 -0.86 -21.17 4.89
C GLU A 178 -1.52 -21.45 3.53
N VAL A 179 -2.80 -21.13 3.40
CA VAL A 179 -3.55 -21.28 2.15
C VAL A 179 -2.97 -20.37 1.07
N VAL A 180 -2.75 -19.10 1.39
CA VAL A 180 -2.14 -18.12 0.46
C VAL A 180 -0.74 -18.55 0.05
N ALA A 181 0.09 -19.01 1.01
CA ALA A 181 1.45 -19.48 0.73
C ALA A 181 1.46 -20.70 -0.22
N ALA A 182 0.58 -21.67 0.02
CA ALA A 182 0.46 -22.84 -0.83
C ALA A 182 0.00 -22.50 -2.26
N ARG A 183 -0.99 -21.59 -2.39
CA ARG A 183 -1.49 -21.15 -3.70
C ARG A 183 -0.44 -20.33 -4.47
N ALA A 184 0.22 -19.39 -3.82
CA ALA A 184 1.29 -18.62 -4.44
C ALA A 184 2.47 -19.49 -4.91
N ALA A 185 2.76 -20.57 -4.21
CA ALA A 185 3.78 -21.54 -4.64
C ALA A 185 3.35 -22.37 -5.85
N GLY A 186 2.05 -22.68 -5.97
CA GLY A 186 1.49 -23.44 -7.09
C GLY A 186 1.20 -22.61 -8.33
N ASP A 187 0.82 -21.36 -8.14
CA ASP A 187 0.51 -20.39 -9.20
C ASP A 187 1.00 -19.00 -8.80
N PRO A 188 2.26 -18.66 -9.11
CA PRO A 188 2.84 -17.36 -8.77
C PRO A 188 2.11 -16.16 -9.41
N GLU A 189 1.44 -16.35 -10.55
CA GLU A 189 0.68 -15.31 -11.26
C GLU A 189 -0.78 -15.21 -10.78
N GLY A 190 -1.23 -16.11 -9.93
CA GLY A 190 -2.62 -16.20 -9.45
C GLY A 190 -3.03 -15.18 -8.38
N PHE A 191 -2.30 -14.05 -8.25
CA PHE A 191 -2.67 -12.99 -7.29
C PHE A 191 -4.16 -12.62 -7.40
N PRO A 192 -4.91 -12.48 -6.30
CA PRO A 192 -4.44 -12.36 -4.89
C PRO A 192 -4.41 -13.68 -4.09
N TRP A 193 -4.53 -14.84 -4.69
CA TRP A 193 -4.49 -16.18 -4.05
C TRP A 193 -5.55 -16.41 -2.97
N LEU A 194 -6.61 -15.61 -2.96
CA LEU A 194 -7.78 -15.78 -2.11
C LEU A 194 -8.80 -16.73 -2.74
N ASP A 195 -9.83 -17.14 -1.99
CA ASP A 195 -10.92 -18.01 -2.48
C ASP A 195 -11.81 -17.32 -3.52
#